data_6a97c316256d842d426bc69ce54be7e0
#
_entry.id   6a97c316256d842d426bc69ce54be7e0
#
_cell.length_a   1.000
_cell.length_b   1.000
_cell.length_c   1.000
_cell.angle_alpha   90.00
_cell.angle_beta   90.00
_cell.angle_gamma   90.00
#
_symmetry.space_group_name_H-M   'P 1'
#
loop_
_entity.id
_entity.type
_entity.pdbx_description
1 polymer ?
#
loop_
_entity_poly.entity_id
_entity_poly.type
_entity_poly.pdbx_seq_one_letter_code
_entity_poly.pdbx_strand_id
1 'polypeptide(L)'
;KKVNKYVALLKKLQNKDGSFSWWKGMSGSRYMTTAVAEMMVRLNAIVGRQSSTASMLSGAIDYLRQQTAREVKTMKEDEAKAAQKAARNGKKGEAYQATPSEMALHYLYIVAMDGTCVKLKAPALNDMDYLLGKLKKMTGSLTIYGKAKAAVILALNYDYKTAADYLKSMEEYSVYREDMGRYYDTRKAYYSWRNYKIPTEVAAIEALQALDAQSIAAISSASSAISKQQTIEEMQRWLLMSKRTQVWDTPVNTVDAVYAF
;
A
#
# COMPACT_ATOMS: atom_id res chain seq x y z
N LYS A 1 -4.20 14.70 27.56
CA LYS A 1 -2.99 14.25 28.31
C LYS A 1 -2.44 12.92 27.79
N LYS A 2 -3.26 11.86 27.57
CA LYS A 2 -2.76 10.54 27.07
C LYS A 2 -2.07 10.63 25.70
N VAL A 3 -2.68 11.28 24.71
CA VAL A 3 -2.14 11.42 23.34
C VAL A 3 -0.74 12.04 23.38
N ASN A 4 -0.55 13.15 24.07
CA ASN A 4 0.74 13.86 24.15
C ASN A 4 1.85 12.97 24.78
N LYS A 5 1.48 12.09 25.74
CA LYS A 5 2.41 11.11 26.31
C LYS A 5 2.88 10.12 25.25
N TYR A 6 1.97 9.57 24.43
CA TYR A 6 2.33 8.59 23.39
C TYR A 6 3.09 9.26 22.24
N VAL A 7 2.74 10.46 21.82
CA VAL A 7 3.50 11.24 20.84
C VAL A 7 4.94 11.49 21.34
N ALA A 8 5.12 11.86 22.62
CA ALA A 8 6.45 12.02 23.20
C ALA A 8 7.26 10.73 23.28
N LEU A 9 6.61 9.59 23.55
CA LEU A 9 7.28 8.28 23.53
C LEU A 9 7.70 7.91 22.09
N LEU A 10 6.81 8.10 21.13
CA LEU A 10 7.10 7.84 19.72
C LEU A 10 8.27 8.67 19.20
N LYS A 11 8.30 9.96 19.58
CA LYS A 11 9.40 10.88 19.23
C LYS A 11 10.76 10.39 19.75
N LYS A 12 10.81 9.69 20.89
CA LYS A 12 12.05 9.11 21.44
C LYS A 12 12.58 7.92 20.63
N LEU A 13 11.76 7.31 19.80
CA LEU A 13 12.13 6.20 18.92
C LEU A 13 12.57 6.66 17.53
N GLN A 14 12.38 7.96 17.21
CA GLN A 14 12.83 8.51 15.94
C GLN A 14 14.30 8.90 16.01
N ASN A 15 15.09 8.39 15.08
CA ASN A 15 16.50 8.71 14.92
C ASN A 15 16.69 10.06 14.19
N LYS A 16 17.91 10.58 14.19
CA LYS A 16 18.27 11.86 13.55
C LYS A 16 18.05 11.86 12.03
N ASP A 17 18.12 10.68 11.39
CA ASP A 17 17.89 10.49 9.97
C ASP A 17 16.40 10.38 9.59
N GLY A 18 15.50 10.51 10.57
CA GLY A 18 14.06 10.42 10.41
C GLY A 18 13.50 9.00 10.54
N SER A 19 14.34 7.97 10.60
CA SER A 19 13.91 6.59 10.76
C SER A 19 13.37 6.31 12.15
N PHE A 20 12.45 5.35 12.27
CA PHE A 20 12.03 4.79 13.55
C PHE A 20 12.75 3.47 13.85
N SER A 21 13.09 3.27 15.10
CA SER A 21 13.68 2.04 15.61
C SER A 21 12.71 1.25 16.49
N TRP A 22 12.96 -0.05 16.66
CA TRP A 22 12.16 -0.90 17.55
C TRP A 22 12.29 -0.49 19.02
N TRP A 23 13.49 -0.12 19.43
CA TRP A 23 13.81 0.36 20.77
C TRP A 23 14.74 1.57 20.69
N LYS A 24 14.69 2.37 21.72
CA LYS A 24 15.57 3.54 21.85
C LYS A 24 17.06 3.14 21.74
N GLY A 25 17.79 3.83 20.87
CA GLY A 25 19.21 3.59 20.65
C GLY A 25 19.56 2.52 19.63
N MET A 26 18.57 1.86 19.02
CA MET A 26 18.80 0.96 17.90
C MET A 26 18.85 1.71 16.56
N SER A 27 19.50 1.08 15.58
CA SER A 27 19.44 1.53 14.18
C SER A 27 18.01 1.60 13.66
N GLY A 28 17.78 2.52 12.72
CA GLY A 28 16.49 2.69 12.08
C GLY A 28 16.04 1.45 11.30
N SER A 29 14.76 1.18 11.35
CA SER A 29 14.11 0.10 10.61
C SER A 29 13.21 0.70 9.52
N ARG A 30 13.44 0.33 8.26
CA ARG A 30 12.56 0.73 7.15
C ARG A 30 11.13 0.28 7.43
N TYR A 31 10.95 -0.95 7.92
CA TYR A 31 9.64 -1.49 8.27
C TYR A 31 8.91 -0.65 9.35
N MET A 32 9.59 -0.38 10.48
CA MET A 32 9.00 0.41 11.56
C MET A 32 8.67 1.83 11.10
N THR A 33 9.57 2.45 10.33
CA THR A 33 9.36 3.79 9.78
C THR A 33 8.15 3.81 8.85
N THR A 34 8.01 2.81 8.01
CA THR A 34 6.84 2.65 7.11
C THR A 34 5.55 2.51 7.91
N ALA A 35 5.50 1.59 8.90
CA ALA A 35 4.30 1.36 9.70
C ALA A 35 3.87 2.63 10.47
N VAL A 36 4.81 3.34 11.07
CA VAL A 36 4.53 4.58 11.80
C VAL A 36 4.08 5.70 10.86
N ALA A 37 4.74 5.88 9.72
CA ALA A 37 4.36 6.90 8.75
C ALA A 37 2.97 6.63 8.15
N GLU A 38 2.66 5.37 7.81
CA GLU A 38 1.35 4.99 7.29
C GLU A 38 0.24 5.23 8.32
N MET A 39 0.46 4.87 9.58
CA MET A 39 -0.46 5.20 10.67
C MET A 39 -0.69 6.72 10.80
N MET A 40 0.37 7.52 10.69
CA MET A 40 0.24 8.99 10.78
C MET A 40 -0.55 9.60 9.62
N VAL A 41 -0.34 9.15 8.37
CA VAL A 41 -1.09 9.69 7.24
C VAL A 41 -2.56 9.29 7.30
N ARG A 42 -2.88 8.07 7.74
CA ARG A 42 -4.26 7.62 7.98
C ARG A 42 -4.92 8.42 9.11
N LEU A 43 -4.22 8.62 10.20
CA LEU A 43 -4.71 9.48 11.29
C LEU A 43 -5.00 10.89 10.79
N ASN A 44 -4.08 11.48 10.02
CA ASN A 44 -4.28 12.80 9.44
C ASN A 44 -5.49 12.87 8.48
N ALA A 45 -5.79 11.79 7.77
CA ALA A 45 -6.97 11.71 6.92
C ALA A 45 -8.29 11.74 7.72
N ILE A 46 -8.31 11.14 8.92
CA ILE A 46 -9.51 11.08 9.79
C ILE A 46 -9.69 12.38 10.57
N VAL A 47 -8.64 12.86 11.23
CA VAL A 47 -8.76 13.94 12.23
C VAL A 47 -8.10 15.26 11.81
N GLY A 48 -7.63 15.33 10.56
CA GLY A 48 -6.87 16.44 10.03
C GLY A 48 -5.39 16.41 10.44
N ARG A 49 -4.58 17.21 9.74
CA ARG A 49 -3.12 17.25 9.95
C ARG A 49 -2.78 17.75 11.36
N GLN A 50 -1.98 16.94 12.06
CA GLN A 50 -1.60 17.21 13.44
C GLN A 50 -0.23 17.89 13.52
N SER A 51 -0.16 19.11 14.06
CA SER A 51 1.11 19.85 14.23
C SER A 51 2.11 19.11 15.12
N SER A 52 1.63 18.39 16.13
CA SER A 52 2.46 17.63 17.08
C SER A 52 3.25 16.48 16.46
N THR A 53 2.80 15.96 15.32
CA THR A 53 3.43 14.84 14.60
C THR A 53 4.00 15.24 13.25
N ALA A 54 3.76 16.44 12.77
CA ALA A 54 4.14 16.89 11.43
C ALA A 54 5.63 16.75 11.13
N SER A 55 6.49 17.16 12.07
CA SER A 55 7.95 17.06 11.90
C SER A 55 8.42 15.58 11.89
N MET A 56 7.80 14.74 12.70
CA MET A 56 8.11 13.31 12.73
C MET A 56 7.73 12.64 11.41
N LEU A 57 6.55 12.94 10.88
CA LEU A 57 6.09 12.42 9.60
C LEU A 57 6.99 12.89 8.45
N SER A 58 7.33 14.17 8.41
CA SER A 58 8.25 14.71 7.40
C SER A 58 9.60 14.00 7.41
N GLY A 59 10.22 13.82 8.59
CA GLY A 59 11.47 13.08 8.72
C GLY A 59 11.35 11.62 8.28
N ALA A 60 10.24 10.95 8.63
CA ALA A 60 9.99 9.58 8.21
C ALA A 60 9.84 9.46 6.68
N ILE A 61 9.11 10.38 6.04
CA ILE A 61 8.96 10.41 4.58
C ILE A 61 10.31 10.64 3.90
N ASP A 62 11.14 11.54 4.43
CA ASP A 62 12.48 11.80 3.88
C ASP A 62 13.39 10.57 3.97
N TYR A 63 13.38 9.86 5.10
CA TYR A 63 14.09 8.59 5.23
C TYR A 63 13.59 7.55 4.23
N LEU A 64 12.27 7.34 4.14
CA LEU A 64 11.68 6.37 3.23
C LEU A 64 11.97 6.71 1.76
N ARG A 65 11.97 8.00 1.41
CA ARG A 65 12.36 8.48 0.08
C ARG A 65 13.78 8.06 -0.28
N GLN A 66 14.73 8.22 0.65
CA GLN A 66 16.11 7.81 0.41
C GLN A 66 16.25 6.29 0.25
N GLN A 67 15.53 5.49 1.08
CA GLN A 67 15.53 4.04 0.95
C GLN A 67 14.93 3.59 -0.39
N THR A 68 13.84 4.22 -0.81
CA THR A 68 13.18 3.93 -2.08
C THR A 68 14.04 4.32 -3.28
N ALA A 69 14.75 5.46 -3.22
CA ALA A 69 15.70 5.86 -4.26
C ALA A 69 16.83 4.84 -4.44
N ARG A 70 17.36 4.27 -3.34
CA ARG A 70 18.36 3.19 -3.42
C ARG A 70 17.78 1.93 -4.08
N GLU A 71 16.56 1.56 -3.73
CA GLU A 71 15.87 0.43 -4.35
C GLU A 71 15.66 0.64 -5.85
N VAL A 72 15.15 1.81 -6.25
CA VAL A 72 14.93 2.15 -7.67
C VAL A 72 16.24 2.11 -8.45
N LYS A 73 17.34 2.61 -7.86
CA LYS A 73 18.68 2.52 -8.48
C LYS A 73 19.05 1.06 -8.73
N THR A 74 18.92 0.19 -7.73
CA THR A 74 19.21 -1.25 -7.87
C THR A 74 18.31 -1.90 -8.93
N MET A 75 17.01 -1.60 -8.95
CA MET A 75 16.09 -2.11 -9.96
C MET A 75 16.52 -1.75 -11.37
N LYS A 76 16.88 -0.49 -11.62
CA LYS A 76 17.36 -0.01 -12.92
C LYS A 76 18.69 -0.68 -13.33
N GLU A 77 19.61 -0.87 -12.38
CA GLU A 77 20.88 -1.56 -12.63
C GLU A 77 20.66 -3.03 -13.00
N ASP A 78 19.76 -3.73 -12.32
CA ASP A 78 19.46 -5.14 -12.59
C ASP A 78 18.76 -5.32 -13.95
N GLU A 79 17.88 -4.41 -14.32
CA GLU A 79 17.27 -4.38 -15.66
C GLU A 79 18.31 -4.16 -16.76
N ALA A 80 19.23 -3.21 -16.55
CA ALA A 80 20.31 -2.94 -17.51
C ALA A 80 21.24 -4.15 -17.67
N LYS A 81 21.63 -4.80 -16.56
CA LYS A 81 22.45 -6.03 -16.59
C LYS A 81 21.74 -7.18 -17.31
N ALA A 82 20.45 -7.35 -17.05
CA ALA A 82 19.64 -8.38 -17.71
C ALA A 82 19.52 -8.14 -19.21
N ALA A 83 19.29 -6.88 -19.63
CA ALA A 83 19.24 -6.49 -21.03
C ALA A 83 20.58 -6.74 -21.74
N GLN A 84 21.72 -6.40 -21.12
CA GLN A 84 23.06 -6.67 -21.66
C GLN A 84 23.31 -8.18 -21.83
N LYS A 85 22.91 -8.98 -20.83
CA LYS A 85 23.05 -10.45 -20.89
C LYS A 85 22.18 -11.06 -21.99
N ALA A 86 20.95 -10.59 -22.15
CA ALA A 86 20.07 -11.02 -23.23
C ALA A 86 20.63 -10.70 -24.61
N ALA A 87 21.16 -9.48 -24.79
CA ALA A 87 21.79 -9.05 -26.03
C ALA A 87 23.01 -9.92 -26.40
N ARG A 88 23.88 -10.25 -25.41
CA ARG A 88 25.05 -11.12 -25.62
C ARG A 88 24.64 -12.55 -26.01
N ASN A 89 23.54 -13.05 -25.48
CA ASN A 89 23.09 -14.42 -25.72
C ASN A 89 22.16 -14.57 -26.94
N GLY A 90 21.94 -13.50 -27.71
CA GLY A 90 21.07 -13.52 -28.88
C GLY A 90 19.59 -13.84 -28.57
N LYS A 91 19.18 -13.78 -27.31
CA LYS A 91 17.80 -14.08 -26.90
C LYS A 91 16.87 -12.90 -27.22
N LYS A 92 15.98 -13.11 -28.20
CA LYS A 92 14.82 -12.25 -28.44
C LYS A 92 13.71 -12.71 -27.49
N GLY A 93 13.56 -12.07 -26.32
CA GLY A 93 12.51 -12.33 -25.35
C GLY A 93 12.11 -11.05 -24.66
N GLU A 94 11.04 -11.07 -23.88
CA GLU A 94 10.68 -9.93 -23.04
C GLU A 94 11.82 -9.58 -22.10
N ALA A 95 12.16 -8.28 -22.07
CA ALA A 95 13.19 -7.78 -21.19
C ALA A 95 12.77 -7.99 -19.73
N TYR A 96 13.68 -8.46 -18.89
CA TYR A 96 13.46 -8.57 -17.45
C TYR A 96 12.94 -7.25 -16.87
N GLN A 97 11.88 -7.34 -16.09
CA GLN A 97 11.28 -6.21 -15.39
C GLN A 97 11.40 -6.44 -13.89
N ALA A 98 12.12 -5.55 -13.21
CA ALA A 98 12.21 -5.59 -11.75
C ALA A 98 10.86 -5.24 -11.12
N THR A 99 10.50 -5.96 -10.05
CA THR A 99 9.26 -5.74 -9.30
C THR A 99 9.52 -4.85 -8.10
N PRO A 100 8.74 -3.77 -7.89
CA PRO A 100 8.82 -2.98 -6.67
C PRO A 100 8.56 -3.84 -5.43
N SER A 101 9.31 -3.60 -4.35
CA SER A 101 9.05 -4.25 -3.07
C SER A 101 7.76 -3.72 -2.43
N GLU A 102 7.21 -4.48 -1.47
CA GLU A 102 6.08 -3.99 -0.65
C GLU A 102 6.42 -2.67 0.05
N MET A 103 7.68 -2.46 0.47
CA MET A 103 8.11 -1.22 1.09
C MET A 103 8.10 -0.03 0.12
N ALA A 104 8.38 -0.25 -1.16
CA ALA A 104 8.23 0.78 -2.19
C ALA A 104 6.76 1.12 -2.43
N LEU A 105 5.86 0.11 -2.42
CA LEU A 105 4.41 0.35 -2.51
C LEU A 105 3.91 1.16 -1.30
N HIS A 106 4.31 0.82 -0.10
CA HIS A 106 3.96 1.61 1.09
C HIS A 106 4.46 3.06 1.00
N TYR A 107 5.67 3.28 0.50
CA TYR A 107 6.17 4.64 0.27
C TYR A 107 5.28 5.43 -0.70
N LEU A 108 4.92 4.84 -1.84
CA LEU A 108 4.01 5.47 -2.81
C LEU A 108 2.65 5.81 -2.18
N TYR A 109 2.09 4.90 -1.38
CA TYR A 109 0.85 5.13 -0.66
C TYR A 109 0.97 6.30 0.34
N ILE A 110 2.04 6.32 1.15
CA ILE A 110 2.26 7.35 2.16
C ILE A 110 2.39 8.74 1.53
N VAL A 111 3.17 8.88 0.45
CA VAL A 111 3.34 10.19 -0.20
C VAL A 111 2.09 10.66 -0.94
N ALA A 112 1.30 9.74 -1.45
CA ALA A 112 0.00 10.05 -2.05
C ALA A 112 -0.99 10.54 -0.98
N MET A 113 -1.12 9.82 0.13
CA MET A 113 -1.99 10.18 1.27
C MET A 113 -1.59 11.49 1.94
N ASP A 114 -0.28 11.75 2.11
CA ASP A 114 0.21 13.01 2.68
C ASP A 114 0.10 14.21 1.70
N GLY A 115 -0.14 13.95 0.42
CA GLY A 115 -0.11 14.96 -0.63
C GLY A 115 1.31 15.48 -0.94
N THR A 116 2.34 14.80 -0.47
CA THR A 116 3.74 15.17 -0.71
C THR A 116 4.14 14.90 -2.16
N CYS A 117 3.47 13.93 -2.83
CA CYS A 117 3.75 13.58 -4.22
C CYS A 117 3.67 14.77 -5.17
N VAL A 118 2.73 15.70 -4.98
CA VAL A 118 2.57 16.89 -5.83
C VAL A 118 3.69 17.93 -5.64
N LYS A 119 4.51 17.78 -4.60
CA LYS A 119 5.64 18.67 -4.27
C LYS A 119 7.00 18.07 -4.61
N LEU A 120 7.03 16.81 -5.07
CA LEU A 120 8.28 16.16 -5.43
C LEU A 120 8.92 16.83 -6.65
N LYS A 121 10.25 16.94 -6.58
CA LYS A 121 11.09 17.40 -7.67
C LYS A 121 12.06 16.28 -8.05
N ALA A 122 12.69 16.40 -9.22
CA ALA A 122 13.75 15.47 -9.61
C ALA A 122 14.90 15.50 -8.56
N PRO A 123 15.53 14.34 -8.24
CA PRO A 123 15.30 13.02 -8.84
C PRO A 123 14.13 12.23 -8.24
N ALA A 124 13.57 12.63 -7.09
CA ALA A 124 12.53 11.86 -6.38
C ALA A 124 11.24 11.71 -7.19
N LEU A 125 10.85 12.70 -7.98
CA LEU A 125 9.72 12.62 -8.91
C LEU A 125 9.97 11.53 -9.97
N ASN A 126 11.17 11.48 -10.55
CA ASN A 126 11.53 10.47 -11.56
C ASN A 126 11.49 9.04 -10.99
N ASP A 127 11.85 8.87 -9.72
CA ASP A 127 11.80 7.56 -9.06
C ASP A 127 10.34 7.16 -8.79
N MET A 128 9.48 8.10 -8.40
CA MET A 128 8.05 7.85 -8.24
C MET A 128 7.41 7.48 -9.59
N ASP A 129 7.69 8.23 -10.65
CA ASP A 129 7.17 7.97 -12.01
C ASP A 129 7.62 6.61 -12.52
N TYR A 130 8.88 6.23 -12.27
CA TYR A 130 9.39 4.92 -12.59
C TYR A 130 8.59 3.80 -11.90
N LEU A 131 8.35 3.93 -10.59
CA LEU A 131 7.60 2.94 -9.82
C LEU A 131 6.13 2.87 -10.26
N LEU A 132 5.47 4.01 -10.46
CA LEU A 132 4.09 4.06 -10.98
C LEU A 132 4.01 3.45 -12.38
N GLY A 133 5.00 3.72 -13.24
CA GLY A 133 5.12 3.10 -14.56
C GLY A 133 5.27 1.57 -14.51
N LYS A 134 5.92 1.03 -13.47
CA LYS A 134 5.97 -0.42 -13.22
C LYS A 134 4.60 -0.95 -12.85
N LEU A 135 3.90 -0.31 -11.92
CA LEU A 135 2.57 -0.75 -11.49
C LEU A 135 1.58 -0.83 -12.66
N LYS A 136 1.65 0.09 -13.63
CA LYS A 136 0.80 0.07 -14.82
C LYS A 136 0.96 -1.19 -15.70
N LYS A 137 2.05 -1.93 -15.54
CA LYS A 137 2.39 -3.11 -16.37
C LYS A 137 2.36 -4.43 -15.61
N MET A 138 2.01 -4.43 -14.31
CA MET A 138 2.24 -5.58 -13.42
C MET A 138 0.98 -6.19 -12.82
N THR A 139 -0.20 -5.97 -13.42
CA THR A 139 -1.48 -6.49 -12.91
C THR A 139 -1.49 -8.00 -12.68
N GLY A 140 -0.72 -8.78 -13.45
CA GLY A 140 -0.59 -10.22 -13.31
C GLY A 140 0.49 -10.71 -12.34
N SER A 141 1.42 -9.84 -11.91
CA SER A 141 2.67 -10.25 -11.26
C SER A 141 2.71 -10.04 -9.75
N LEU A 142 1.77 -9.26 -9.19
CA LEU A 142 1.73 -8.94 -7.78
C LEU A 142 0.93 -9.98 -6.98
N THR A 143 1.25 -10.10 -5.69
CA THR A 143 0.41 -10.84 -4.74
C THR A 143 -0.98 -10.18 -4.62
N ILE A 144 -1.98 -10.89 -4.07
CA ILE A 144 -3.32 -10.31 -3.87
C ILE A 144 -3.24 -9.01 -3.03
N TYR A 145 -2.43 -9.01 -1.98
CA TYR A 145 -2.18 -7.78 -1.20
C TYR A 145 -1.50 -6.70 -2.04
N GLY A 146 -0.48 -7.04 -2.80
CA GLY A 146 0.20 -6.11 -3.69
C GLY A 146 -0.72 -5.51 -4.74
N LYS A 147 -1.66 -6.29 -5.29
CA LYS A 147 -2.70 -5.81 -6.21
C LYS A 147 -3.64 -4.81 -5.54
N ALA A 148 -4.14 -5.11 -4.33
CA ALA A 148 -4.98 -4.20 -3.58
C ALA A 148 -4.26 -2.88 -3.27
N LYS A 149 -2.99 -2.97 -2.82
CA LYS A 149 -2.17 -1.80 -2.53
C LYS A 149 -1.85 -0.98 -3.80
N ALA A 150 -1.57 -1.64 -4.92
CA ALA A 150 -1.39 -0.97 -6.22
C ALA A 150 -2.67 -0.26 -6.67
N ALA A 151 -3.82 -0.87 -6.49
CA ALA A 151 -5.11 -0.26 -6.83
C ALA A 151 -5.34 1.06 -6.08
N VAL A 152 -5.15 1.08 -4.75
CA VAL A 152 -5.32 2.31 -3.98
C VAL A 152 -4.28 3.37 -4.34
N ILE A 153 -3.02 2.99 -4.55
CA ILE A 153 -1.96 3.92 -4.97
C ILE A 153 -2.31 4.59 -6.30
N LEU A 154 -2.73 3.80 -7.28
CA LEU A 154 -3.10 4.31 -8.61
C LEU A 154 -4.35 5.18 -8.55
N ALA A 155 -5.36 4.80 -7.77
CA ALA A 155 -6.56 5.61 -7.56
C ALA A 155 -6.23 6.97 -6.92
N LEU A 156 -5.36 6.99 -5.90
CA LEU A 156 -4.88 8.22 -5.27
C LEU A 156 -4.03 9.10 -6.21
N ASN A 157 -3.46 8.50 -7.26
CA ASN A 157 -2.74 9.21 -8.33
C ASN A 157 -3.61 9.43 -9.58
N TYR A 158 -4.93 9.32 -9.46
CA TYR A 158 -5.92 9.58 -10.51
C TYR A 158 -5.85 8.63 -11.73
N ASP A 159 -5.14 7.52 -11.63
CA ASP A 159 -5.14 6.46 -12.65
C ASP A 159 -6.23 5.43 -12.33
N TYR A 160 -7.47 5.86 -12.42
CA TYR A 160 -8.65 5.07 -12.06
C TYR A 160 -8.81 3.82 -12.91
N LYS A 161 -8.47 3.90 -14.21
CA LYS A 161 -8.55 2.77 -15.12
C LYS A 161 -7.66 1.61 -14.66
N THR A 162 -6.39 1.87 -14.45
CA THR A 162 -5.44 0.83 -14.02
C THR A 162 -5.76 0.33 -12.60
N ALA A 163 -6.25 1.22 -11.71
CA ALA A 163 -6.74 0.83 -10.39
C ALA A 163 -7.92 -0.15 -10.49
N ALA A 164 -8.88 0.13 -11.38
CA ALA A 164 -10.01 -0.76 -11.66
C ALA A 164 -9.55 -2.11 -12.23
N ASP A 165 -8.57 -2.12 -13.15
CA ASP A 165 -8.01 -3.35 -13.71
C ASP A 165 -7.37 -4.25 -12.63
N TYR A 166 -6.70 -3.64 -11.63
CA TYR A 166 -6.18 -4.37 -10.47
C TYR A 166 -7.28 -5.00 -9.62
N LEU A 167 -8.33 -4.25 -9.28
CA LEU A 167 -9.45 -4.77 -8.50
C LEU A 167 -10.19 -5.88 -9.27
N LYS A 168 -10.40 -5.70 -10.57
CA LYS A 168 -10.98 -6.72 -11.43
C LYS A 168 -10.14 -8.01 -11.44
N SER A 169 -8.81 -7.89 -11.48
CA SER A 169 -7.91 -9.05 -11.42
C SER A 169 -7.94 -9.78 -10.07
N MET A 170 -8.55 -9.20 -9.05
CA MET A 170 -8.72 -9.81 -7.72
C MET A 170 -10.08 -10.50 -7.55
N GLU A 171 -11.05 -10.25 -8.42
CA GLU A 171 -12.42 -10.79 -8.27
C GLU A 171 -12.44 -12.31 -8.19
N GLU A 172 -11.56 -13.01 -8.90
CA GLU A 172 -11.44 -14.50 -8.85
C GLU A 172 -11.07 -15.02 -7.45
N TYR A 173 -10.53 -14.17 -6.57
CA TYR A 173 -10.19 -14.48 -5.19
C TYR A 173 -11.23 -13.98 -4.19
N SER A 174 -12.26 -13.29 -4.68
CA SER A 174 -13.34 -12.77 -3.85
C SER A 174 -14.25 -13.92 -3.40
N VAL A 175 -14.55 -13.95 -2.12
CA VAL A 175 -15.47 -14.91 -1.50
C VAL A 175 -16.55 -14.13 -0.79
N TYR A 176 -17.80 -14.48 -1.05
CA TYR A 176 -18.96 -13.95 -0.32
C TYR A 176 -19.60 -15.03 0.53
N ARG A 177 -19.92 -14.71 1.76
CA ARG A 177 -20.70 -15.55 2.67
C ARG A 177 -21.76 -14.71 3.37
N GLU A 178 -22.99 -15.18 3.37
CA GLU A 178 -24.12 -14.46 3.97
C GLU A 178 -23.90 -14.14 5.46
N ASP A 179 -23.29 -15.07 6.19
CA ASP A 179 -22.99 -14.95 7.61
C ASP A 179 -21.77 -14.07 7.93
N MET A 180 -20.85 -13.89 6.99
CA MET A 180 -19.58 -13.21 7.23
C MET A 180 -19.38 -11.94 6.39
N GLY A 181 -20.00 -11.81 5.23
CA GLY A 181 -19.76 -10.76 4.27
C GLY A 181 -18.78 -11.18 3.17
N ARG A 182 -18.13 -10.22 2.54
CA ARG A 182 -17.21 -10.40 1.41
C ARG A 182 -15.76 -10.25 1.87
N TYR A 183 -14.85 -11.06 1.32
CA TYR A 183 -13.43 -10.97 1.58
C TYR A 183 -12.61 -11.59 0.44
N TYR A 184 -11.31 -11.31 0.40
CA TYR A 184 -10.38 -11.95 -0.53
C TYR A 184 -9.65 -13.12 0.12
N ASP A 185 -9.64 -14.28 -0.57
CA ASP A 185 -8.90 -15.47 -0.10
C ASP A 185 -7.41 -15.33 -0.38
N THR A 186 -6.69 -14.77 0.59
CA THR A 186 -5.24 -14.54 0.50
C THR A 186 -4.39 -15.80 0.68
N ARG A 187 -5.01 -16.96 0.97
CA ARG A 187 -4.28 -18.24 1.12
C ARG A 187 -3.57 -18.66 -0.15
N LYS A 188 -4.03 -18.17 -1.29
CA LYS A 188 -3.38 -18.39 -2.60
C LYS A 188 -2.14 -17.51 -2.82
N ALA A 189 -1.85 -16.56 -1.94
CA ALA A 189 -0.62 -15.77 -1.96
C ALA A 189 0.53 -16.55 -1.28
N TYR A 190 0.99 -17.58 -1.92
CA TYR A 190 1.84 -18.68 -1.38
C TYR A 190 3.22 -18.28 -0.86
N TYR A 191 3.67 -17.03 -1.02
CA TYR A 191 5.05 -16.66 -0.71
C TYR A 191 5.20 -15.73 0.49
N SER A 192 4.11 -15.43 1.18
CA SER A 192 4.16 -14.64 2.41
C SER A 192 3.81 -15.52 3.61
N TRP A 193 4.74 -15.67 4.54
CA TRP A 193 4.49 -16.23 5.86
C TRP A 193 3.57 -15.32 6.72
N ARG A 194 3.24 -14.12 6.24
CA ARG A 194 2.28 -13.20 6.84
C ARG A 194 0.90 -13.39 6.20
N ASN A 195 -0.09 -13.49 7.05
CA ASN A 195 -1.47 -13.50 6.63
C ASN A 195 -1.94 -12.05 6.43
N TYR A 196 -1.85 -11.55 5.20
CA TYR A 196 -2.25 -10.18 4.85
C TYR A 196 -3.77 -10.00 4.65
N LYS A 197 -4.62 -10.82 5.28
CA LYS A 197 -6.08 -10.72 5.09
C LYS A 197 -6.60 -9.32 5.40
N ILE A 198 -6.32 -8.81 6.61
CA ILE A 198 -6.81 -7.49 7.03
C ILE A 198 -6.24 -6.37 6.16
N PRO A 199 -4.91 -6.25 5.95
CA PRO A 199 -4.35 -5.22 5.08
C PRO A 199 -4.86 -5.28 3.63
N THR A 200 -5.11 -6.49 3.08
CA THR A 200 -5.67 -6.66 1.74
C THR A 200 -7.07 -6.09 1.64
N GLU A 201 -7.92 -6.44 2.59
CA GLU A 201 -9.30 -5.98 2.66
C GLU A 201 -9.37 -4.45 2.81
N VAL A 202 -8.58 -3.90 3.72
CA VAL A 202 -8.51 -2.45 3.94
C VAL A 202 -8.05 -1.72 2.68
N ALA A 203 -6.99 -2.17 2.02
CA ALA A 203 -6.50 -1.56 0.79
C ALA A 203 -7.53 -1.64 -0.36
N ALA A 204 -8.28 -2.74 -0.45
CA ALA A 204 -9.34 -2.87 -1.45
C ALA A 204 -10.53 -1.93 -1.18
N ILE A 205 -10.93 -1.78 0.10
CA ILE A 205 -11.96 -0.80 0.51
C ILE A 205 -11.50 0.61 0.15
N GLU A 206 -10.28 1.00 0.49
CA GLU A 206 -9.73 2.32 0.16
C GLU A 206 -9.71 2.57 -1.35
N ALA A 207 -9.30 1.57 -2.14
CA ALA A 207 -9.28 1.67 -3.60
C ALA A 207 -10.70 1.87 -4.16
N LEU A 208 -11.67 1.08 -3.70
CA LEU A 208 -13.07 1.22 -4.10
C LEU A 208 -13.62 2.61 -3.74
N GLN A 209 -13.31 3.12 -2.55
CA GLN A 209 -13.75 4.46 -2.13
C GLN A 209 -13.17 5.57 -3.02
N ALA A 210 -11.92 5.42 -3.45
CA ALA A 210 -11.22 6.41 -4.27
C ALA A 210 -11.61 6.39 -5.76
N LEU A 211 -12.21 5.29 -6.27
CA LEU A 211 -12.61 5.18 -7.67
C LEU A 211 -13.85 6.03 -8.00
N ASP A 212 -13.87 6.58 -9.20
CA ASP A 212 -15.05 7.25 -9.77
C ASP A 212 -16.13 6.23 -10.21
N ALA A 213 -17.35 6.74 -10.46
CA ALA A 213 -18.49 5.91 -10.82
C ALA A 213 -18.28 5.14 -12.14
N GLN A 214 -17.59 5.74 -13.11
CA GLN A 214 -17.32 5.10 -14.42
C GLN A 214 -16.38 3.91 -14.27
N SER A 215 -15.31 4.06 -13.48
CA SER A 215 -14.34 2.99 -13.23
C SER A 215 -14.95 1.85 -12.41
N ILE A 216 -15.85 2.16 -11.47
CA ILE A 216 -16.63 1.16 -10.73
C ILE A 216 -17.51 0.33 -11.67
N ALA A 217 -18.20 0.97 -12.60
CA ALA A 217 -19.03 0.27 -13.59
C ALA A 217 -18.20 -0.70 -14.46
N ALA A 218 -16.94 -0.39 -14.72
CA ALA A 218 -16.04 -1.25 -15.48
C ALA A 218 -15.56 -2.51 -14.71
N ILE A 219 -15.56 -2.47 -13.37
CA ILE A 219 -15.23 -3.63 -12.53
C ILE A 219 -16.39 -4.60 -12.45
N SER A 220 -17.60 -4.07 -12.30
CA SER A 220 -18.81 -4.89 -12.19
C SER A 220 -19.05 -5.63 -13.49
N SER A 221 -18.79 -6.95 -13.51
CA SER A 221 -19.28 -7.79 -14.59
C SER A 221 -20.80 -7.68 -14.66
N ALA A 222 -21.35 -7.63 -15.87
CA ALA A 222 -22.76 -7.33 -16.18
C ALA A 222 -23.83 -8.23 -15.49
N SER A 223 -23.43 -9.15 -14.63
CA SER A 223 -24.32 -10.10 -13.94
C SER A 223 -24.56 -9.83 -12.46
N SER A 224 -23.89 -8.85 -11.84
CA SER A 224 -24.12 -8.55 -10.42
C SER A 224 -24.24 -7.04 -10.24
N ALA A 225 -25.49 -6.60 -10.15
CA ALA A 225 -25.85 -5.21 -9.83
C ALA A 225 -25.58 -4.82 -8.36
N ILE A 226 -24.50 -5.33 -7.77
CA ILE A 226 -24.09 -4.95 -6.43
C ILE A 226 -23.48 -3.56 -6.52
N SER A 227 -24.06 -2.60 -5.79
CA SER A 227 -23.52 -1.25 -5.76
C SER A 227 -22.14 -1.22 -5.09
N LYS A 228 -21.31 -0.24 -5.47
CA LYS A 228 -20.04 0.07 -4.77
C LYS A 228 -20.23 0.08 -3.26
N GLN A 229 -21.26 0.77 -2.79
CA GLN A 229 -21.55 0.91 -1.37
C GLN A 229 -21.85 -0.44 -0.71
N GLN A 230 -22.63 -1.28 -1.35
CA GLN A 230 -22.93 -2.61 -0.84
C GLN A 230 -21.68 -3.49 -0.77
N THR A 231 -20.80 -3.43 -1.77
CA THR A 231 -19.53 -4.16 -1.74
C THR A 231 -18.69 -3.73 -0.55
N ILE A 232 -18.54 -2.43 -0.31
CA ILE A 232 -17.80 -1.88 0.83
C ILE A 232 -18.42 -2.33 2.16
N GLU A 233 -19.74 -2.27 2.31
CA GLU A 233 -20.45 -2.70 3.51
C GLU A 233 -20.27 -4.20 3.78
N GLU A 234 -20.31 -5.04 2.74
CA GLU A 234 -20.03 -6.46 2.85
C GLU A 234 -18.59 -6.75 3.32
N MET A 235 -17.61 -5.97 2.82
CA MET A 235 -16.21 -6.07 3.21
C MET A 235 -15.99 -5.57 4.65
N GLN A 236 -16.60 -4.46 5.04
CA GLN A 236 -16.58 -3.97 6.42
C GLN A 236 -17.24 -4.96 7.37
N ARG A 237 -18.35 -5.61 6.97
CA ARG A 237 -18.97 -6.69 7.75
C ARG A 237 -17.98 -7.81 8.00
N TRP A 238 -17.23 -8.24 6.99
CA TRP A 238 -16.23 -9.28 7.17
C TRP A 238 -15.13 -8.87 8.16
N LEU A 239 -14.65 -7.63 8.13
CA LEU A 239 -13.68 -7.11 9.10
C LEU A 239 -14.22 -7.21 10.54
N LEU A 240 -15.49 -6.82 10.76
CA LEU A 240 -16.14 -6.93 12.07
C LEU A 240 -16.33 -8.38 12.52
N MET A 241 -16.78 -9.25 11.62
CA MET A 241 -16.97 -10.66 11.94
C MET A 241 -15.64 -11.36 12.20
N SER A 242 -14.59 -11.02 11.47
CA SER A 242 -13.23 -11.51 11.73
C SER A 242 -12.73 -11.15 13.12
N LYS A 243 -13.06 -9.95 13.63
CA LYS A 243 -12.71 -9.56 14.99
C LYS A 243 -13.42 -10.42 16.05
N ARG A 244 -14.68 -10.82 15.79
CA ARG A 244 -15.48 -11.64 16.73
C ARG A 244 -14.99 -13.08 16.81
N THR A 245 -14.47 -13.63 15.71
CA THR A 245 -14.06 -15.03 15.58
C THR A 245 -12.55 -15.24 15.73
N GLN A 246 -11.79 -14.23 15.40
CA GLN A 246 -10.33 -14.21 15.44
C GLN A 246 -9.88 -12.86 15.99
N VAL A 247 -8.89 -12.84 16.87
CA VAL A 247 -8.26 -11.59 17.29
C VAL A 247 -7.55 -10.99 16.08
N TRP A 248 -7.65 -9.68 15.86
CA TRP A 248 -6.76 -9.02 14.90
C TRP A 248 -5.32 -9.17 15.39
N ASP A 249 -4.56 -9.98 14.71
CA ASP A 249 -3.30 -10.58 15.18
C ASP A 249 -2.23 -9.57 15.60
N THR A 250 -2.32 -8.32 15.14
CA THR A 250 -1.32 -7.29 15.45
C THR A 250 -1.97 -5.93 15.72
N PRO A 251 -1.30 -5.05 16.50
CA PRO A 251 -1.75 -3.65 16.65
C PRO A 251 -1.87 -2.92 15.30
N VAL A 252 -1.03 -3.23 14.31
CA VAL A 252 -1.09 -2.65 12.97
C VAL A 252 -2.39 -3.04 12.27
N ASN A 253 -2.75 -4.33 12.27
CA ASN A 253 -4.02 -4.81 11.72
C ASN A 253 -5.23 -4.17 12.41
N THR A 254 -5.13 -3.90 13.72
CA THR A 254 -6.19 -3.19 14.46
C THR A 254 -6.34 -1.76 13.96
N VAL A 255 -5.25 -1.02 13.76
CA VAL A 255 -5.28 0.35 13.23
C VAL A 255 -5.81 0.36 11.80
N ASP A 256 -5.35 -0.57 10.97
CA ASP A 256 -5.81 -0.70 9.58
C ASP A 256 -7.31 -0.95 9.50
N ALA A 257 -7.81 -1.91 10.28
CA ALA A 257 -9.23 -2.24 10.30
C ALA A 257 -10.09 -1.08 10.82
N VAL A 258 -9.68 -0.39 11.88
CA VAL A 258 -10.39 0.79 12.39
C VAL A 258 -10.44 1.92 11.37
N TYR A 259 -9.39 2.09 10.59
CA TYR A 259 -9.33 3.10 9.53
C TYR A 259 -10.32 2.82 8.39
N ALA A 260 -10.66 1.55 8.10
CA ALA A 260 -11.56 1.15 7.03
C ALA A 260 -13.05 1.42 7.32
N PHE A 261 -13.40 1.87 8.53
CA PHE A 261 -14.75 2.29 8.94
C PHE A 261 -14.91 3.80 8.93
#